data_401a4b6b5780972bdbef3a48536273c3
#
_entry.id   401a4b6b5780972bdbef3a48536273c3
#
_cell.length_a   1.000
_cell.length_b   1.000
_cell.length_c   1.000
_cell.angle_alpha   90.00
_cell.angle_beta   90.00
_cell.angle_gamma   90.00
#
_symmetry.space_group_name_H-M   'P 1'
#
loop_
_entity.id
_entity.type
_entity.pdbx_description
1 polymer ?
#
loop_
_entity_poly.entity_id
_entity_poly.type
_entity_poly.pdbx_seq_one_letter_code
_entity_poly.pdbx_strand_id
1 'polypeptide(L)'
;MARPQTGTAAERPSSERDVIPLYHRVYVMLLQKIMDGSYPAGSPIPSEDDLAETFSVSRVTIRKAMERLEREGRVLRQRGRGTFPLTPANEAGEPASQLLNNQISLARKTKIGLLAYDFVRPSPLLAQTFDVAEGTELLRIERVRGDERSPISHTLCYLPADLAPLVPRTAISSLPVSATLAAAGVKLARFEEKITAVLADSDVAPHLDVAIGTPLVAMTRHVRDENAHLIELLQALYRPDRYEYRVQYSIDGQNLGTPWKAMITDSGVA
;
A
#
# COMPACT_ATOMS: atom_id res chain seq x y z
N MET A 1 -12.04 65.95 -30.76
CA MET A 1 -12.67 65.25 -29.60
C MET A 1 -12.71 63.77 -29.90
N ALA A 2 -11.73 63.02 -29.36
CA ALA A 2 -11.62 61.57 -29.53
C ALA A 2 -11.88 60.94 -28.15
N ARG A 3 -12.84 59.98 -28.08
CA ARG A 3 -13.14 59.18 -26.88
C ARG A 3 -12.07 58.09 -26.73
N PRO A 4 -11.60 57.79 -25.53
CA PRO A 4 -10.75 56.63 -25.29
C PRO A 4 -11.57 55.35 -25.29
N GLN A 5 -11.07 54.31 -25.98
CA GLN A 5 -11.59 52.95 -25.97
C GLN A 5 -11.18 52.29 -24.65
N THR A 6 -12.15 51.76 -23.92
CA THR A 6 -11.98 50.93 -22.76
C THR A 6 -11.39 49.56 -23.17
N GLY A 7 -10.19 49.29 -22.69
CA GLY A 7 -9.52 48.01 -22.88
C GLY A 7 -10.27 46.88 -22.14
N THR A 8 -10.60 45.86 -22.90
CA THR A 8 -11.14 44.57 -22.43
C THR A 8 -10.07 43.89 -21.58
N ALA A 9 -10.39 43.63 -20.30
CA ALA A 9 -9.54 42.82 -19.45
C ALA A 9 -9.47 41.37 -20.02
N ALA A 10 -8.27 40.98 -20.40
CA ALA A 10 -7.99 39.62 -20.83
C ALA A 10 -8.21 38.69 -19.64
N GLU A 11 -9.21 37.79 -19.77
CA GLU A 11 -9.36 36.63 -18.91
C GLU A 11 -8.08 35.79 -18.98
N ARG A 12 -7.42 35.64 -17.85
CA ARG A 12 -6.27 34.72 -17.72
C ARG A 12 -6.82 33.30 -17.85
N PRO A 13 -6.22 32.44 -18.70
CA PRO A 13 -6.62 31.06 -18.79
C PRO A 13 -6.45 30.38 -17.42
N SER A 14 -7.50 29.73 -16.93
CA SER A 14 -7.49 28.90 -15.73
C SER A 14 -6.36 27.88 -15.85
N SER A 15 -5.46 27.90 -14.88
CA SER A 15 -4.26 27.07 -14.87
C SER A 15 -4.62 25.58 -14.87
N GLU A 16 -3.84 24.79 -15.60
CA GLU A 16 -3.84 23.30 -15.69
C GLU A 16 -3.73 22.55 -14.33
N ARG A 17 -4.04 23.19 -13.21
CA ARG A 17 -3.88 22.62 -11.86
C ARG A 17 -5.09 21.85 -11.34
N ASP A 18 -6.21 21.78 -12.06
CA ASP A 18 -7.44 21.15 -11.59
C ASP A 18 -7.77 19.84 -12.34
N VAL A 19 -6.78 18.93 -12.48
CA VAL A 19 -7.02 17.58 -13.02
C VAL A 19 -7.65 16.65 -11.96
N ILE A 20 -7.58 16.99 -10.67
CA ILE A 20 -8.12 16.15 -9.61
C ILE A 20 -9.58 16.52 -9.34
N PRO A 21 -10.55 15.60 -9.55
CA PRO A 21 -11.96 15.85 -9.27
C PRO A 21 -12.20 16.32 -7.83
N LEU A 22 -13.10 17.27 -7.64
CA LEU A 22 -13.37 17.89 -6.34
C LEU A 22 -13.78 16.86 -5.26
N TYR A 23 -14.58 15.84 -5.63
CA TYR A 23 -14.96 14.77 -4.71
C TYR A 23 -13.74 13.96 -4.23
N HIS A 24 -12.71 13.80 -5.07
CA HIS A 24 -11.49 13.08 -4.69
C HIS A 24 -10.65 13.90 -3.70
N ARG A 25 -10.56 15.22 -3.90
CA ARG A 25 -9.90 16.10 -2.92
C ARG A 25 -10.57 16.03 -1.55
N VAL A 26 -11.91 16.09 -1.52
CA VAL A 26 -12.69 15.93 -0.29
C VAL A 26 -12.48 14.55 0.34
N TYR A 27 -12.51 13.49 -0.47
CA TYR A 27 -12.24 12.12 -0.01
C TYR A 27 -10.87 12.03 0.70
N VAL A 28 -9.80 12.57 0.08
CA VAL A 28 -8.44 12.54 0.66
C VAL A 28 -8.40 13.31 1.99
N MET A 29 -9.02 14.49 2.07
CA MET A 29 -9.07 15.27 3.31
C MET A 29 -9.84 14.57 4.43
N LEU A 30 -10.97 13.95 4.11
CA LEU A 30 -11.77 13.19 5.08
C LEU A 30 -11.02 11.92 5.53
N LEU A 31 -10.41 11.19 4.61
CA LEU A 31 -9.57 10.03 4.92
C LEU A 31 -8.45 10.41 5.88
N GLN A 32 -7.74 11.51 5.62
CA GLN A 32 -6.68 12.00 6.49
C GLN A 32 -7.21 12.31 7.89
N LYS A 33 -8.35 13.01 8.02
CA LYS A 33 -8.97 13.31 9.32
C LYS A 33 -9.44 12.08 10.10
N ILE A 34 -9.81 11.01 9.39
CA ILE A 34 -10.11 9.71 10.01
C ILE A 34 -8.81 9.06 10.51
N MET A 35 -7.76 9.05 9.68
CA MET A 35 -6.48 8.41 9.99
C MET A 35 -5.70 9.11 11.10
N ASP A 36 -5.74 10.44 11.18
CA ASP A 36 -5.06 11.23 12.22
C ASP A 36 -5.86 11.31 13.54
N GLY A 37 -7.06 10.71 13.60
CA GLY A 37 -7.92 10.69 14.79
C GLY A 37 -8.70 11.99 15.04
N SER A 38 -8.71 12.94 14.09
CA SER A 38 -9.56 14.15 14.18
C SER A 38 -11.03 13.80 14.30
N TYR A 39 -11.43 12.63 13.81
CA TYR A 39 -12.72 12.00 14.05
C TYR A 39 -12.52 10.76 14.93
N PRO A 40 -12.71 10.87 16.27
CA PRO A 40 -12.42 9.77 17.19
C PRO A 40 -13.33 8.57 16.98
N ALA A 41 -12.79 7.37 17.17
CA ALA A 41 -13.57 6.14 17.15
C ALA A 41 -14.73 6.21 18.18
N GLY A 42 -15.91 5.75 17.78
CA GLY A 42 -17.11 5.79 18.62
C GLY A 42 -17.89 7.11 18.61
N SER A 43 -17.35 8.20 18.02
CA SER A 43 -18.06 9.45 17.77
C SER A 43 -18.46 9.56 16.30
N PRO A 44 -19.68 10.05 15.99
CA PRO A 44 -20.08 10.21 14.61
C PRO A 44 -19.27 11.32 13.91
N ILE A 45 -18.95 11.10 12.65
CA ILE A 45 -18.43 12.14 11.75
C ILE A 45 -19.54 13.20 11.56
N PRO A 46 -19.22 14.50 11.40
CA PRO A 46 -20.19 15.53 11.08
C PRO A 46 -21.09 15.14 9.90
N SER A 47 -22.32 15.66 9.89
CA SER A 47 -23.30 15.33 8.86
C SER A 47 -22.82 15.74 7.46
N GLU A 48 -23.40 15.16 6.40
CA GLU A 48 -23.08 15.53 5.01
C GLU A 48 -23.31 17.05 4.78
N ASP A 49 -24.22 17.66 5.52
CA ASP A 49 -24.52 19.09 5.45
C ASP A 49 -23.43 19.93 6.10
N ASP A 50 -23.02 19.58 7.32
CA ASP A 50 -21.93 20.25 8.03
C ASP A 50 -20.61 20.12 7.27
N LEU A 51 -20.36 18.96 6.67
CA LEU A 51 -19.19 18.73 5.84
C LEU A 51 -19.23 19.55 4.55
N ALA A 52 -20.42 19.69 3.93
CA ALA A 52 -20.58 20.51 2.72
C ALA A 52 -20.27 21.98 3.00
N GLU A 53 -20.72 22.49 4.14
CA GLU A 53 -20.39 23.82 4.60
C GLU A 53 -18.90 23.98 4.93
N THR A 54 -18.34 23.05 5.74
CA THR A 54 -16.94 23.07 6.17
C THR A 54 -15.97 23.06 4.99
N PHE A 55 -16.24 22.25 3.97
CA PHE A 55 -15.38 22.13 2.79
C PHE A 55 -15.77 23.06 1.63
N SER A 56 -16.83 23.86 1.80
CA SER A 56 -17.38 24.75 0.78
C SER A 56 -17.65 24.05 -0.55
N VAL A 57 -18.31 22.89 -0.49
CA VAL A 57 -18.63 22.04 -1.66
C VAL A 57 -20.10 21.62 -1.64
N SER A 58 -20.59 21.10 -2.75
CA SER A 58 -21.97 20.58 -2.81
C SER A 58 -22.14 19.30 -1.97
N ARG A 59 -23.34 19.07 -1.45
CA ARG A 59 -23.71 17.80 -0.77
C ARG A 59 -23.44 16.57 -1.64
N VAL A 60 -23.65 16.69 -2.97
CA VAL A 60 -23.37 15.59 -3.91
C VAL A 60 -21.89 15.24 -3.90
N THR A 61 -21.00 16.23 -3.79
CA THR A 61 -19.55 16.04 -3.71
C THR A 61 -19.18 15.30 -2.42
N ILE A 62 -19.73 15.72 -1.27
CA ILE A 62 -19.53 15.04 0.02
C ILE A 62 -20.06 13.61 -0.04
N ARG A 63 -21.29 13.41 -0.55
CA ARG A 63 -21.89 12.08 -0.64
C ARG A 63 -21.03 11.11 -1.44
N LYS A 64 -20.50 11.52 -2.61
CA LYS A 64 -19.58 10.69 -3.40
C LYS A 64 -18.29 10.34 -2.66
N ALA A 65 -17.73 11.29 -1.89
CA ALA A 65 -16.56 11.03 -1.06
C ALA A 65 -16.87 10.05 0.09
N MET A 66 -18.01 10.23 0.77
CA MET A 66 -18.46 9.36 1.86
C MET A 66 -18.83 7.95 1.38
N GLU A 67 -19.48 7.82 0.23
CA GLU A 67 -19.78 6.51 -0.41
C GLU A 67 -18.48 5.76 -0.74
N ARG A 68 -17.44 6.47 -1.15
CA ARG A 68 -16.13 5.88 -1.38
C ARG A 68 -15.48 5.41 -0.08
N LEU A 69 -15.48 6.25 0.98
CA LEU A 69 -14.97 5.87 2.30
C LEU A 69 -15.71 4.67 2.90
N GLU A 70 -17.03 4.60 2.71
CA GLU A 70 -17.85 3.47 3.16
C GLU A 70 -17.52 2.18 2.38
N ARG A 71 -17.43 2.25 1.06
CA ARG A 71 -17.01 1.13 0.21
C ARG A 71 -15.63 0.60 0.57
N GLU A 72 -14.71 1.49 0.96
CA GLU A 72 -13.36 1.16 1.40
C GLU A 72 -13.27 0.78 2.88
N GLY A 73 -14.42 0.73 3.60
CA GLY A 73 -14.49 0.33 5.01
C GLY A 73 -13.79 1.28 5.96
N ARG A 74 -13.67 2.55 5.60
CA ARG A 74 -13.11 3.60 6.46
C ARG A 74 -14.15 4.23 7.36
N VAL A 75 -15.42 4.10 6.99
CA VAL A 75 -16.57 4.56 7.79
C VAL A 75 -17.67 3.51 7.76
N LEU A 76 -18.50 3.52 8.82
CA LEU A 76 -19.70 2.71 8.97
C LEU A 76 -20.92 3.62 9.10
N ARG A 77 -21.88 3.52 8.19
CA ARG A 77 -23.17 4.21 8.30
C ARG A 77 -24.12 3.42 9.20
N GLN A 78 -24.64 4.08 10.22
CA GLN A 78 -25.67 3.51 11.12
C GLN A 78 -26.95 4.33 10.99
N ARG A 79 -28.01 3.69 10.50
CA ARG A 79 -29.30 4.36 10.29
C ARG A 79 -29.82 5.04 11.55
N GLY A 80 -30.09 6.35 11.49
CA GLY A 80 -30.55 7.15 12.61
C GLY A 80 -29.50 7.51 13.66
N ARG A 81 -28.26 7.02 13.54
CA ARG A 81 -27.17 7.28 14.49
C ARG A 81 -26.00 8.07 13.89
N GLY A 82 -25.91 8.13 12.57
CA GLY A 82 -24.86 8.85 11.87
C GLY A 82 -23.83 7.91 11.20
N THR A 83 -22.72 8.51 10.77
CA THR A 83 -21.59 7.81 10.16
C THR A 83 -20.42 7.82 11.14
N PHE A 84 -19.85 6.67 11.40
CA PHE A 84 -18.77 6.49 12.38
C PHE A 84 -17.46 6.13 11.65
N PRO A 85 -16.32 6.71 12.07
CA PRO A 85 -15.02 6.30 11.54
C PRO A 85 -14.68 4.88 12.00
N LEU A 86 -14.11 4.10 11.10
CA LEU A 86 -13.49 2.81 11.40
C LEU A 86 -11.99 3.02 11.43
N THR A 87 -11.42 3.04 12.63
CA THR A 87 -9.97 3.11 12.84
C THR A 87 -9.42 1.70 13.02
N PRO A 88 -8.30 1.32 12.38
CA PRO A 88 -7.69 0.02 12.62
C PRO A 88 -7.28 -0.13 14.09
N ALA A 89 -7.57 -1.29 14.69
CA ALA A 89 -7.18 -1.57 16.06
C ALA A 89 -5.65 -1.76 16.17
N ASN A 90 -5.03 -1.14 17.20
CA ASN A 90 -3.61 -1.28 17.51
C ASN A 90 -3.35 -2.61 18.25
N GLU A 91 -2.49 -3.47 17.73
CA GLU A 91 -1.89 -4.58 18.47
C GLU A 91 -0.36 -4.41 18.51
N ALA A 92 0.22 -4.51 19.72
CA ALA A 92 1.66 -4.39 19.96
C ALA A 92 2.38 -5.74 19.85
N GLY A 93 3.55 -5.79 19.27
CA GLY A 93 4.27 -7.03 19.09
C GLY A 93 5.76 -6.97 18.67
N GLU A 94 6.50 -8.06 18.61
CA GLU A 94 7.97 -8.29 18.68
C GLU A 94 8.75 -8.48 17.32
N PRO A 95 10.14 -8.54 17.30
CA PRO A 95 11.02 -8.10 16.17
C PRO A 95 10.91 -8.90 14.83
N ALA A 96 11.99 -9.47 14.27
CA ALA A 96 12.01 -10.04 12.88
C ALA A 96 11.08 -11.24 12.62
N SER A 97 10.81 -12.08 13.63
CA SER A 97 9.77 -13.11 13.59
C SER A 97 8.38 -12.52 13.37
N GLN A 98 8.19 -11.31 13.77
CA GLN A 98 6.95 -10.55 13.67
C GLN A 98 6.71 -9.98 12.27
N LEU A 99 7.77 -9.60 11.54
CA LEU A 99 7.66 -9.22 10.14
C LEU A 99 7.02 -10.34 9.32
N LEU A 100 7.47 -11.58 9.54
CA LEU A 100 6.86 -12.77 8.94
C LEU A 100 5.44 -13.01 9.47
N ASN A 101 5.20 -12.86 10.78
CA ASN A 101 3.89 -13.06 11.39
C ASN A 101 2.86 -12.02 10.91
N ASN A 102 3.25 -10.76 10.75
CA ASN A 102 2.38 -9.71 10.20
C ASN A 102 2.02 -9.98 8.75
N GLN A 103 2.98 -10.43 7.93
CA GLN A 103 2.72 -10.84 6.56
C GLN A 103 1.81 -12.06 6.48
N ILE A 104 1.96 -13.03 7.37
CA ILE A 104 1.09 -14.21 7.47
C ILE A 104 -0.30 -13.78 7.94
N SER A 105 -0.41 -12.87 8.91
CA SER A 105 -1.67 -12.33 9.39
C SER A 105 -2.45 -11.63 8.28
N LEU A 106 -1.77 -10.78 7.51
CA LEU A 106 -2.35 -10.14 6.32
C LEU A 106 -2.80 -11.18 5.28
N ALA A 107 -1.98 -12.21 5.06
CA ALA A 107 -2.31 -13.29 4.14
C ALA A 107 -3.59 -14.03 4.52
N ARG A 108 -3.85 -14.21 5.81
CA ARG A 108 -5.09 -14.87 6.30
C ARG A 108 -6.35 -14.03 6.13
N LYS A 109 -6.22 -12.71 6.12
CA LYS A 109 -7.33 -11.76 6.00
C LYS A 109 -7.64 -11.34 4.56
N THR A 110 -6.81 -11.78 3.59
CA THR A 110 -6.88 -11.35 2.19
C THR A 110 -6.82 -12.53 1.25
N LYS A 111 -7.26 -12.29 0.00
CA LYS A 111 -7.13 -13.25 -1.10
C LYS A 111 -5.93 -12.86 -1.97
N ILE A 112 -5.20 -13.85 -2.45
CA ILE A 112 -4.08 -13.66 -3.36
C ILE A 112 -4.47 -14.25 -4.72
N GLY A 113 -4.52 -13.39 -5.74
CA GLY A 113 -4.59 -13.79 -7.15
C GLY A 113 -3.19 -13.93 -7.72
N LEU A 114 -2.83 -15.11 -8.20
CA LEU A 114 -1.57 -15.37 -8.89
C LEU A 114 -1.73 -14.96 -10.36
N LEU A 115 -0.97 -13.96 -10.81
CA LEU A 115 -0.98 -13.47 -12.19
C LEU A 115 0.05 -14.19 -13.05
N ALA A 116 1.27 -14.39 -12.53
CA ALA A 116 2.32 -15.13 -13.21
C ALA A 116 3.15 -15.99 -12.24
N TYR A 117 3.66 -17.09 -12.77
CA TYR A 117 4.63 -17.98 -12.13
C TYR A 117 5.39 -18.69 -13.25
N ASP A 118 6.49 -18.11 -13.65
CA ASP A 118 7.27 -18.54 -14.81
C ASP A 118 8.75 -18.29 -14.59
N PHE A 119 9.57 -18.96 -15.41
CA PHE A 119 11.01 -18.72 -15.42
C PHE A 119 11.34 -17.67 -16.47
N VAL A 120 12.15 -16.68 -16.08
CA VAL A 120 12.51 -15.57 -16.94
C VAL A 120 14.03 -15.39 -16.98
N ARG A 121 14.54 -14.95 -18.11
CA ARG A 121 15.91 -14.44 -18.20
C ARG A 121 15.94 -13.03 -17.61
N PRO A 122 16.77 -12.79 -16.57
CA PRO A 122 16.83 -11.50 -15.94
C PRO A 122 17.42 -10.44 -16.89
N SER A 123 17.01 -9.19 -16.70
CA SER A 123 17.73 -8.05 -17.26
C SER A 123 19.16 -7.99 -16.69
N PRO A 124 20.11 -7.31 -17.35
CA PRO A 124 21.48 -7.18 -16.83
C PRO A 124 21.54 -6.65 -15.39
N LEU A 125 20.69 -5.67 -15.05
CA LEU A 125 20.60 -5.12 -13.70
C LEU A 125 20.08 -6.15 -12.70
N LEU A 126 19.07 -6.93 -13.07
CA LEU A 126 18.51 -7.96 -12.20
C LEU A 126 19.49 -9.13 -12.01
N ALA A 127 20.22 -9.53 -13.06
CA ALA A 127 21.28 -10.53 -12.99
C ALA A 127 22.41 -10.08 -12.04
N GLN A 128 22.82 -8.82 -12.14
CA GLN A 128 23.81 -8.23 -11.24
C GLN A 128 23.28 -8.18 -9.79
N THR A 129 22.00 -7.87 -9.57
CA THR A 129 21.39 -7.82 -8.24
C THR A 129 21.41 -9.18 -7.55
N PHE A 130 21.19 -10.26 -8.30
CA PHE A 130 21.24 -11.64 -7.81
C PHE A 130 22.64 -12.26 -7.83
N ASP A 131 23.63 -11.55 -8.38
CA ASP A 131 25.00 -12.07 -8.61
C ASP A 131 25.00 -13.40 -9.38
N VAL A 132 24.23 -13.47 -10.46
CA VAL A 132 24.10 -14.65 -11.31
C VAL A 132 24.70 -14.40 -12.69
N ALA A 133 25.21 -15.49 -13.33
CA ALA A 133 25.77 -15.43 -14.67
C ALA A 133 24.69 -15.02 -15.69
N GLU A 134 25.15 -14.40 -16.78
CA GLU A 134 24.28 -14.09 -17.91
C GLU A 134 23.63 -15.37 -18.46
N GLY A 135 22.32 -15.32 -18.69
CA GLY A 135 21.55 -16.48 -19.16
C GLY A 135 21.00 -17.39 -18.06
N THR A 136 21.38 -17.18 -16.79
CA THR A 136 20.74 -17.87 -15.65
C THR A 136 19.27 -17.45 -15.54
N GLU A 137 18.37 -18.43 -15.41
CA GLU A 137 16.96 -18.12 -15.22
C GLU A 137 16.63 -17.81 -13.76
N LEU A 138 15.68 -16.92 -13.56
CA LEU A 138 15.05 -16.65 -12.26
C LEU A 138 13.58 -17.06 -12.31
N LEU A 139 13.05 -17.54 -11.21
CA LEU A 139 11.61 -17.69 -11.03
C LEU A 139 11.00 -16.31 -10.80
N ARG A 140 10.01 -15.94 -11.64
CA ARG A 140 9.18 -14.75 -11.49
C ARG A 140 7.81 -15.16 -10.95
N ILE A 141 7.38 -14.47 -9.91
CA ILE A 141 6.06 -14.64 -9.29
C ILE A 141 5.39 -13.27 -9.24
N GLU A 142 4.26 -13.15 -9.91
CA GLU A 142 3.47 -11.92 -9.93
C GLU A 142 2.09 -12.17 -9.33
N ARG A 143 1.68 -11.31 -8.39
CA ARG A 143 0.44 -11.50 -7.62
C ARG A 143 -0.26 -10.18 -7.35
N VAL A 144 -1.58 -10.25 -7.27
CA VAL A 144 -2.43 -9.21 -6.68
C VAL A 144 -3.00 -9.72 -5.38
N ARG A 145 -2.93 -8.90 -4.36
CA ARG A 145 -3.57 -9.16 -3.07
C ARG A 145 -4.73 -8.19 -2.89
N GLY A 146 -5.85 -8.69 -2.39
CA GLY A 146 -7.03 -7.89 -2.09
C GLY A 146 -7.97 -8.59 -1.14
N ASP A 147 -9.05 -7.96 -0.81
CA ASP A 147 -10.20 -8.54 -0.14
C ASP A 147 -11.44 -8.46 -1.04
N GLU A 148 -12.62 -8.71 -0.50
CA GLU A 148 -13.88 -8.64 -1.26
C GLU A 148 -14.23 -7.21 -1.73
N ARG A 149 -13.59 -6.19 -1.18
CA ARG A 149 -13.86 -4.78 -1.47
C ARG A 149 -13.04 -4.28 -2.65
N SER A 150 -11.73 -4.54 -2.64
CA SER A 150 -10.84 -4.06 -3.71
C SER A 150 -9.42 -4.63 -3.58
N PRO A 151 -8.59 -4.50 -4.62
CA PRO A 151 -7.17 -4.76 -4.55
C PRO A 151 -6.47 -3.89 -3.50
N ILE A 152 -5.44 -4.43 -2.86
CA ILE A 152 -4.62 -3.77 -1.84
C ILE A 152 -3.21 -3.56 -2.38
N SER A 153 -2.61 -4.61 -2.96
CA SER A 153 -1.25 -4.55 -3.48
C SER A 153 -1.04 -5.40 -4.73
N HIS A 154 -0.14 -4.95 -5.58
CA HIS A 154 0.46 -5.70 -6.66
C HIS A 154 1.91 -6.01 -6.30
N THR A 155 2.35 -7.26 -6.48
CA THR A 155 3.68 -7.70 -6.10
C THR A 155 4.34 -8.47 -7.21
N LEU A 156 5.61 -8.16 -7.45
CA LEU A 156 6.51 -8.86 -8.35
C LEU A 156 7.68 -9.39 -7.52
N CYS A 157 7.88 -10.71 -7.53
CA CYS A 157 8.90 -11.37 -6.75
C CYS A 157 9.81 -12.21 -7.67
N TYR A 158 11.11 -12.13 -7.44
CA TYR A 158 12.12 -12.91 -8.14
C TYR A 158 12.90 -13.77 -7.15
N LEU A 159 13.21 -15.00 -7.56
CA LEU A 159 14.01 -15.96 -6.81
C LEU A 159 14.98 -16.69 -7.75
N PRO A 160 16.11 -17.20 -7.25
CA PRO A 160 16.89 -18.21 -7.94
C PRO A 160 16.02 -19.40 -8.36
N ALA A 161 16.22 -19.91 -9.58
CA ALA A 161 15.34 -20.94 -10.16
C ALA A 161 15.36 -22.27 -9.39
N ASP A 162 16.45 -22.58 -8.73
CA ASP A 162 16.63 -23.77 -7.88
C ASP A 162 15.75 -23.76 -6.62
N LEU A 163 15.28 -22.60 -6.17
CA LEU A 163 14.33 -22.46 -5.06
C LEU A 163 12.86 -22.70 -5.46
N ALA A 164 12.56 -22.79 -6.76
CA ALA A 164 11.19 -22.99 -7.26
C ALA A 164 10.47 -24.20 -6.64
N PRO A 165 11.08 -25.37 -6.42
CA PRO A 165 10.43 -26.52 -5.78
C PRO A 165 9.96 -26.23 -4.35
N LEU A 166 10.59 -25.27 -3.66
CA LEU A 166 10.28 -24.90 -2.28
C LEU A 166 9.10 -23.90 -2.17
N VAL A 167 8.70 -23.29 -3.29
CA VAL A 167 7.62 -22.30 -3.35
C VAL A 167 6.52 -22.69 -4.34
N PRO A 168 5.87 -23.85 -4.17
CA PRO A 168 4.86 -24.32 -5.10
C PRO A 168 3.69 -23.34 -5.19
N ARG A 169 3.05 -23.27 -6.36
CA ARG A 169 1.92 -22.35 -6.66
C ARG A 169 0.84 -22.37 -5.58
N THR A 170 0.53 -23.54 -5.04
CA THR A 170 -0.48 -23.73 -3.99
C THR A 170 -0.12 -23.03 -2.67
N ALA A 171 1.14 -23.07 -2.27
CA ALA A 171 1.61 -22.41 -1.04
C ALA A 171 1.60 -20.89 -1.18
N ILE A 172 2.16 -20.36 -2.28
CA ILE A 172 2.26 -18.91 -2.51
C ILE A 172 0.94 -18.24 -2.85
N SER A 173 -0.12 -19.01 -3.15
CA SER A 173 -1.49 -18.48 -3.29
C SER A 173 -2.14 -18.12 -1.95
N SER A 174 -1.50 -18.45 -0.83
CA SER A 174 -2.02 -18.17 0.51
C SER A 174 -0.99 -17.58 1.47
N LEU A 175 0.32 -17.77 1.20
CA LEU A 175 1.40 -17.35 2.07
C LEU A 175 2.37 -16.38 1.36
N PRO A 176 3.10 -15.55 2.11
CA PRO A 176 4.26 -14.84 1.62
C PRO A 176 5.34 -15.81 1.12
N VAL A 177 6.09 -15.41 0.09
CA VAL A 177 7.17 -16.24 -0.47
C VAL A 177 8.25 -16.52 0.57
N SER A 178 8.73 -15.51 1.28
CA SER A 178 9.71 -15.66 2.38
C SER A 178 9.21 -16.58 3.48
N ALA A 179 7.94 -16.53 3.85
CA ALA A 179 7.37 -17.44 4.85
C ALA A 179 7.32 -18.89 4.33
N THR A 180 7.05 -19.08 3.04
CA THR A 180 7.06 -20.40 2.39
C THR A 180 8.47 -20.97 2.36
N LEU A 181 9.48 -20.17 1.99
CA LEU A 181 10.89 -20.56 2.03
C LEU A 181 11.34 -20.94 3.44
N ALA A 182 10.99 -20.13 4.44
CA ALA A 182 11.32 -20.43 5.84
C ALA A 182 10.68 -21.74 6.32
N ALA A 183 9.42 -21.99 5.96
CA ALA A 183 8.71 -23.25 6.28
C ALA A 183 9.34 -24.46 5.58
N ALA A 184 9.96 -24.26 4.41
CA ALA A 184 10.73 -25.30 3.70
C ALA A 184 12.15 -25.51 4.23
N GLY A 185 12.54 -24.80 5.31
CA GLY A 185 13.85 -24.96 5.96
C GLY A 185 14.95 -24.02 5.45
N VAL A 186 14.63 -23.08 4.56
CA VAL A 186 15.60 -22.06 4.12
C VAL A 186 15.84 -21.09 5.28
N LYS A 187 17.11 -20.92 5.65
CA LYS A 187 17.51 -20.02 6.73
C LYS A 187 17.60 -18.59 6.23
N LEU A 188 16.61 -17.79 6.58
CA LEU A 188 16.56 -16.37 6.26
C LEU A 188 17.39 -15.61 7.29
N ALA A 189 18.43 -14.89 6.85
CA ALA A 189 19.35 -14.20 7.75
C ALA A 189 19.15 -12.69 7.77
N ARG A 190 18.84 -12.05 6.62
CA ARG A 190 18.72 -10.61 6.52
C ARG A 190 17.57 -10.20 5.62
N PHE A 191 16.81 -9.21 6.14
CA PHE A 191 15.80 -8.46 5.38
C PHE A 191 16.26 -7.02 5.26
N GLU A 192 16.21 -6.48 4.06
CA GLU A 192 16.46 -5.07 3.80
C GLU A 192 15.30 -4.50 3.00
N GLU A 193 14.68 -3.45 3.51
CA GLU A 193 13.51 -2.83 2.91
C GLU A 193 13.79 -1.38 2.54
N LYS A 194 13.40 -1.01 1.33
CA LYS A 194 13.36 0.37 0.85
C LYS A 194 11.93 0.74 0.53
N ILE A 195 11.45 1.82 1.11
CA ILE A 195 10.10 2.34 0.89
C ILE A 195 10.18 3.69 0.21
N THR A 196 9.41 3.86 -0.85
CA THR A 196 9.32 5.10 -1.65
C THR A 196 7.88 5.32 -2.09
N ALA A 197 7.62 6.38 -2.85
CA ALA A 197 6.36 6.61 -3.54
C ALA A 197 6.60 6.64 -5.06
N VAL A 198 5.66 6.07 -5.81
CA VAL A 198 5.64 6.09 -7.28
C VAL A 198 4.24 6.42 -7.77
N LEU A 199 4.11 6.71 -9.05
CA LEU A 199 2.81 6.84 -9.69
C LEU A 199 2.44 5.52 -10.37
N ALA A 200 1.16 5.15 -10.32
CA ALA A 200 0.64 3.99 -11.04
C ALA A 200 0.79 4.22 -12.56
N ASP A 201 1.43 3.28 -13.23
CA ASP A 201 1.54 3.25 -14.69
C ASP A 201 0.37 2.48 -15.34
N SER A 202 0.43 2.30 -16.66
CA SER A 202 -0.58 1.58 -17.44
C SER A 202 -0.66 0.09 -17.11
N ASP A 203 0.42 -0.50 -16.63
CA ASP A 203 0.51 -1.93 -16.37
C ASP A 203 -0.06 -2.28 -14.99
N VAL A 204 0.23 -1.44 -13.99
CA VAL A 204 -0.17 -1.67 -12.59
C VAL A 204 -1.56 -1.13 -12.28
N ALA A 205 -1.95 0.00 -12.87
CA ALA A 205 -3.23 0.66 -12.59
C ALA A 205 -4.46 -0.28 -12.69
N PRO A 206 -4.59 -1.14 -13.75
CA PRO A 206 -5.71 -2.08 -13.84
C PRO A 206 -5.70 -3.13 -12.72
N HIS A 207 -4.53 -3.61 -12.30
CA HIS A 207 -4.40 -4.63 -11.26
C HIS A 207 -4.77 -4.11 -9.87
N LEU A 208 -4.61 -2.81 -9.64
CA LEU A 208 -4.95 -2.16 -8.37
C LEU A 208 -6.31 -1.45 -8.39
N ASP A 209 -7.03 -1.47 -9.52
CA ASP A 209 -8.30 -0.75 -9.69
C ASP A 209 -8.14 0.75 -9.33
N VAL A 210 -7.14 1.38 -9.92
CA VAL A 210 -6.85 2.81 -9.74
C VAL A 210 -6.64 3.49 -11.08
N ALA A 211 -6.70 4.82 -11.12
CA ALA A 211 -6.36 5.58 -12.31
C ALA A 211 -4.84 5.60 -12.52
N ILE A 212 -4.39 5.66 -13.78
CA ILE A 212 -2.99 5.96 -14.12
C ILE A 212 -2.60 7.29 -13.46
N GLY A 213 -1.40 7.35 -12.89
CA GLY A 213 -0.94 8.52 -12.14
C GLY A 213 -1.40 8.59 -10.69
N THR A 214 -2.16 7.58 -10.19
CA THR A 214 -2.48 7.48 -8.76
C THR A 214 -1.19 7.24 -7.98
N PRO A 215 -0.92 8.00 -6.88
CA PRO A 215 0.22 7.73 -6.02
C PRO A 215 0.10 6.36 -5.33
N LEU A 216 1.19 5.61 -5.33
CA LEU A 216 1.30 4.30 -4.68
C LEU A 216 2.49 4.30 -3.71
N VAL A 217 2.38 3.54 -2.63
CA VAL A 217 3.53 3.20 -1.78
C VAL A 217 4.29 2.06 -2.45
N ALA A 218 5.57 2.27 -2.77
CA ALA A 218 6.45 1.28 -3.36
C ALA A 218 7.41 0.74 -2.31
N MET A 219 7.47 -0.58 -2.17
CA MET A 219 8.39 -1.28 -1.30
C MET A 219 9.26 -2.21 -2.14
N THR A 220 10.57 -2.12 -1.94
CA THR A 220 11.53 -3.11 -2.43
C THR A 220 12.14 -3.82 -1.24
N ARG A 221 12.09 -5.16 -1.23
CA ARG A 221 12.67 -5.98 -0.18
C ARG A 221 13.68 -6.94 -0.76
N HIS A 222 14.87 -6.98 -0.14
CA HIS A 222 15.88 -8.00 -0.39
C HIS A 222 15.91 -8.96 0.79
N VAL A 223 15.78 -10.25 0.52
CA VAL A 223 15.95 -11.31 1.54
C VAL A 223 17.20 -12.09 1.22
N ARG A 224 18.09 -12.21 2.20
CA ARG A 224 19.36 -12.95 2.07
C ARG A 224 19.42 -14.11 3.05
N ASP A 225 20.11 -15.18 2.62
CA ASP A 225 20.41 -16.34 3.43
C ASP A 225 21.62 -16.09 4.38
N GLU A 226 22.02 -17.12 5.12
CA GLU A 226 23.18 -17.09 6.04
C GLU A 226 24.53 -16.83 5.31
N ASN A 227 24.61 -17.14 4.01
CA ASN A 227 25.78 -16.93 3.17
C ASN A 227 25.75 -15.57 2.44
N ALA A 228 24.79 -14.72 2.79
CA ALA A 228 24.53 -13.42 2.18
C ALA A 228 24.07 -13.50 0.69
N HIS A 229 23.69 -14.67 0.17
CA HIS A 229 23.10 -14.77 -1.15
C HIS A 229 21.70 -14.15 -1.16
N LEU A 230 21.37 -13.42 -2.21
CA LEU A 230 20.03 -12.90 -2.43
C LEU A 230 19.11 -14.06 -2.88
N ILE A 231 18.13 -14.41 -2.04
CA ILE A 231 17.20 -15.51 -2.29
C ILE A 231 15.79 -15.03 -2.64
N GLU A 232 15.45 -13.79 -2.33
CA GLU A 232 14.19 -13.16 -2.74
C GLU A 232 14.40 -11.66 -2.97
N LEU A 233 13.97 -11.18 -4.13
CA LEU A 233 13.75 -9.77 -4.41
C LEU A 233 12.25 -9.57 -4.59
N LEU A 234 11.63 -8.84 -3.67
CA LEU A 234 10.22 -8.45 -3.74
C LEU A 234 10.12 -6.97 -4.10
N GLN A 235 9.33 -6.68 -5.12
CA GLN A 235 8.84 -5.34 -5.47
C GLN A 235 7.33 -5.32 -5.25
N ALA A 236 6.86 -4.47 -4.36
CA ALA A 236 5.45 -4.38 -3.99
C ALA A 236 4.95 -2.96 -4.15
N LEU A 237 3.77 -2.82 -4.75
CA LEU A 237 3.07 -1.56 -4.92
C LEU A 237 1.76 -1.64 -4.15
N TYR A 238 1.54 -0.72 -3.24
CA TYR A 238 0.38 -0.70 -2.36
C TYR A 238 -0.45 0.55 -2.61
N ARG A 239 -1.75 0.40 -2.52
CA ARG A 239 -2.69 1.51 -2.47
C ARG A 239 -2.60 2.19 -1.09
N PRO A 240 -2.28 3.49 -1.00
CA PRO A 240 -2.12 4.17 0.30
C PRO A 240 -3.43 4.33 1.07
N ASP A 241 -4.58 4.22 0.40
CA ASP A 241 -5.91 4.21 1.02
C ASP A 241 -6.29 2.85 1.63
N ARG A 242 -5.48 1.80 1.34
CA ARG A 242 -5.70 0.42 1.78
C ARG A 242 -4.53 -0.16 2.57
N TYR A 243 -3.41 0.52 2.62
CA TYR A 243 -2.18 0.05 3.24
C TYR A 243 -1.46 1.17 3.97
N GLU A 244 -1.05 0.91 5.20
CA GLU A 244 -0.21 1.76 6.02
C GLU A 244 1.03 0.98 6.44
N TYR A 245 2.20 1.57 6.24
CA TYR A 245 3.45 1.06 6.79
C TYR A 245 3.73 1.77 8.11
N ARG A 246 3.56 1.05 9.23
CA ARG A 246 3.77 1.60 10.57
C ARG A 246 5.01 0.97 11.20
N VAL A 247 5.91 1.80 11.67
CA VAL A 247 7.09 1.37 12.42
C VAL A 247 7.00 1.97 13.81
N GLN A 248 7.09 1.13 14.83
CA GLN A 248 7.08 1.57 16.23
C GLN A 248 8.45 1.31 16.84
N TYR A 249 9.04 2.36 17.41
CA TYR A 249 10.31 2.29 18.13
C TYR A 249 10.03 2.39 19.62
N SER A 250 10.56 1.46 20.43
CA SER A 250 10.58 1.59 21.87
C SER A 250 12.00 1.93 22.34
N ILE A 251 12.11 2.91 23.25
CA ILE A 251 13.37 3.26 23.90
C ILE A 251 13.33 2.61 25.28
N ASP A 252 14.04 1.51 25.46
CA ASP A 252 14.24 0.92 26.79
C ASP A 252 15.15 1.85 27.60
N GLY A 253 14.59 2.44 28.67
CA GLY A 253 15.17 3.54 29.44
C GLY A 253 16.49 3.27 30.20
N GLN A 254 17.23 2.18 29.93
CA GLN A 254 18.47 1.85 30.63
C GLN A 254 19.66 1.45 29.75
N ASN A 255 19.59 1.46 28.44
CA ASN A 255 20.71 1.12 27.58
C ASN A 255 20.81 1.98 26.32
N LEU A 256 21.64 3.02 26.38
CA LEU A 256 22.02 3.83 25.21
C LEU A 256 22.82 3.04 24.13
N GLY A 257 23.01 1.74 24.32
CA GLY A 257 23.72 0.85 23.40
C GLY A 257 22.90 -0.27 22.79
N THR A 258 21.57 -0.35 23.06
CA THR A 258 20.72 -1.36 22.45
C THR A 258 20.22 -0.87 21.09
N PRO A 259 20.36 -1.67 20.01
CA PRO A 259 19.84 -1.26 18.69
C PRO A 259 18.32 -1.06 18.78
N TRP A 260 17.83 -0.01 18.15
CA TRP A 260 16.42 0.32 18.00
C TRP A 260 15.66 -0.90 17.47
N LYS A 261 14.61 -1.33 18.17
CA LYS A 261 13.69 -2.35 17.67
C LYS A 261 12.63 -1.65 16.83
N ALA A 262 12.64 -1.90 15.52
CA ALA A 262 11.55 -1.48 14.64
C ALA A 262 10.44 -2.53 14.68
N MET A 263 9.22 -2.12 14.99
CA MET A 263 8.02 -2.95 14.85
C MET A 263 7.23 -2.47 13.66
N ILE A 264 6.84 -3.39 12.79
CA ILE A 264 6.04 -3.11 11.60
C ILE A 264 4.67 -3.70 11.87
N THR A 265 3.65 -2.85 11.91
CA THR A 265 2.26 -3.29 11.95
C THR A 265 1.62 -2.97 10.62
N ASP A 266 1.09 -3.98 9.97
CA ASP A 266 0.29 -3.84 8.77
C ASP A 266 -1.14 -3.50 9.18
N SER A 267 -1.49 -2.22 9.09
CA SER A 267 -2.82 -1.72 9.46
C SER A 267 -3.84 -1.79 8.31
N GLY A 268 -3.48 -2.45 7.23
CA GLY A 268 -4.23 -2.38 5.97
C GLY A 268 -5.52 -3.18 5.89
N VAL A 269 -5.91 -3.97 6.94
CA VAL A 269 -7.11 -4.80 6.85
C VAL A 269 -7.81 -4.87 8.21
N ALA A 270 -8.77 -4.04 8.39
CA ALA A 270 -9.84 -4.19 9.37
C ALA A 270 -11.20 -4.14 8.65
#